data_b329b87d64830139bec5de15b6aee89c
#
_entry.id   b329b87d64830139bec5de15b6aee89c
#
_cell.length_a   1.000
_cell.length_b   1.000
_cell.length_c   1.000
_cell.angle_alpha   90.00
_cell.angle_beta   90.00
_cell.angle_gamma   90.00
#
_symmetry.space_group_name_H-M   'P 1'
#
loop_
_entity.id
_entity.type
_entity.pdbx_description
1 polymer ?
#
loop_
_entity_poly.entity_id
_entity_poly.type
_entity_poly.pdbx_seq_one_letter_code
_entity_poly.pdbx_strand_id
1 'polypeptide(L)'
;MKQIAVLGLGMFGMNVARMLEKSKHEVMGVDFNAAVVEDAADELTHVVQADILNEASLEALGLRNFDVVVLSVGALQTSIMGMMLIKDAGASYIVARATSDMHARILQQMGANEVVFPERDMGFRVGNRIASNSVLESIELSKRLSLFELKVPAEWVGQDLKHLAVRPKYGINVVSISRGGNIILSPTGDDVLLEGDILIVIGPNESVAQFSNPE
;
A
#
# COMPACT_ATOMS: atom_id res chain seq x y z
N MET A 1 13.70 10.49 -12.61
CA MET A 1 12.36 10.78 -13.12
C MET A 1 11.98 9.58 -13.99
N LYS A 2 10.81 8.97 -13.80
CA LYS A 2 10.33 7.84 -14.61
C LYS A 2 9.12 8.27 -15.41
N GLN A 3 8.91 7.63 -16.56
CA GLN A 3 7.70 7.76 -17.36
C GLN A 3 6.76 6.59 -17.01
N ILE A 4 5.54 6.89 -16.56
CA ILE A 4 4.62 5.89 -16.01
C ILE A 4 3.25 6.06 -16.67
N ALA A 5 2.70 4.97 -17.20
CA ALA A 5 1.33 4.94 -17.69
C ALA A 5 0.43 4.25 -16.65
N VAL A 6 -0.69 4.88 -16.30
CA VAL A 6 -1.71 4.33 -15.40
C VAL A 6 -2.99 4.08 -16.20
N LEU A 7 -3.32 2.82 -16.41
CA LEU A 7 -4.44 2.36 -17.22
C LEU A 7 -5.62 1.98 -16.33
N GLY A 8 -6.67 2.76 -16.38
CA GLY A 8 -7.82 2.74 -15.49
C GLY A 8 -7.66 3.75 -14.34
N LEU A 9 -8.40 4.85 -14.41
CA LEU A 9 -8.39 5.95 -13.44
C LEU A 9 -9.54 5.86 -12.42
N GLY A 10 -9.91 4.63 -12.07
CA GLY A 10 -10.76 4.40 -10.89
C GLY A 10 -10.03 4.82 -9.61
N MET A 11 -10.67 4.61 -8.45
CA MET A 11 -10.16 5.10 -7.17
C MET A 11 -8.71 4.69 -6.90
N PHE A 12 -8.31 3.45 -7.19
CA PHE A 12 -6.92 3.00 -6.99
C PHE A 12 -5.97 3.68 -7.99
N GLY A 13 -6.27 3.58 -9.31
CA GLY A 13 -5.39 4.13 -10.35
C GLY A 13 -5.19 5.64 -10.23
N MET A 14 -6.25 6.39 -9.94
CA MET A 14 -6.17 7.83 -9.73
C MET A 14 -5.27 8.20 -8.54
N ASN A 15 -5.39 7.48 -7.41
CA ASN A 15 -4.52 7.75 -6.25
C ASN A 15 -3.05 7.39 -6.53
N VAL A 16 -2.80 6.32 -7.30
CA VAL A 16 -1.44 5.98 -7.76
C VAL A 16 -0.88 7.09 -8.64
N ALA A 17 -1.65 7.54 -9.63
CA ALA A 17 -1.24 8.59 -10.55
C ALA A 17 -0.91 9.91 -9.80
N ARG A 18 -1.80 10.36 -8.92
CA ARG A 18 -1.59 11.57 -8.08
C ARG A 18 -0.31 11.48 -7.25
N MET A 19 -0.06 10.34 -6.63
CA MET A 19 1.13 10.15 -5.79
C MET A 19 2.41 10.19 -6.61
N LEU A 20 2.39 9.60 -7.80
CA LEU A 20 3.53 9.58 -8.72
C LEU A 20 3.85 10.98 -9.26
N GLU A 21 2.85 11.78 -9.64
CA GLU A 21 3.05 13.18 -10.03
C GLU A 21 3.60 14.04 -8.90
N LYS A 22 3.06 13.91 -7.68
CA LYS A 22 3.60 14.58 -6.49
C LYS A 22 5.08 14.24 -6.25
N SER A 23 5.47 13.01 -6.61
CA SER A 23 6.85 12.54 -6.54
C SER A 23 7.69 12.97 -7.75
N LYS A 24 7.16 13.86 -8.61
CA LYS A 24 7.83 14.43 -9.80
C LYS A 24 8.19 13.38 -10.86
N HIS A 25 7.35 12.39 -11.04
CA HIS A 25 7.39 11.49 -12.18
C HIS A 25 6.49 12.02 -13.31
N GLU A 26 6.77 11.64 -14.55
CA GLU A 26 5.89 11.90 -15.69
C GLU A 26 4.82 10.82 -15.74
N VAL A 27 3.56 11.21 -15.56
CA VAL A 27 2.45 10.27 -15.49
C VAL A 27 1.47 10.51 -16.62
N MET A 28 1.12 9.46 -17.35
CA MET A 28 0.00 9.45 -18.29
C MET A 28 -1.12 8.62 -17.68
N GLY A 29 -2.23 9.27 -17.37
CA GLY A 29 -3.48 8.62 -16.97
C GLY A 29 -4.30 8.24 -18.20
N VAL A 30 -4.85 7.02 -18.22
CA VAL A 30 -5.69 6.53 -19.32
C VAL A 30 -6.96 5.92 -18.77
N ASP A 31 -8.12 6.34 -19.30
CA ASP A 31 -9.40 5.70 -19.03
C ASP A 31 -10.27 5.70 -20.29
N PHE A 32 -11.18 4.75 -20.40
CA PHE A 32 -12.12 4.69 -21.53
C PHE A 32 -13.31 5.65 -21.35
N ASN A 33 -13.63 6.00 -20.10
CA ASN A 33 -14.75 6.84 -19.75
C ASN A 33 -14.36 8.33 -19.83
N ALA A 34 -15.00 9.06 -20.75
CA ALA A 34 -14.74 10.47 -20.98
C ALA A 34 -14.93 11.35 -19.72
N ALA A 35 -15.92 11.05 -18.88
CA ALA A 35 -16.17 11.80 -17.64
C ALA A 35 -15.02 11.61 -16.63
N VAL A 36 -14.48 10.39 -16.52
CA VAL A 36 -13.30 10.11 -15.66
C VAL A 36 -12.06 10.83 -16.17
N VAL A 37 -11.90 10.90 -17.50
CA VAL A 37 -10.78 11.62 -18.14
C VAL A 37 -10.90 13.13 -17.90
N GLU A 38 -12.10 13.70 -18.01
CA GLU A 38 -12.37 15.12 -17.75
C GLU A 38 -12.06 15.47 -16.29
N ASP A 39 -12.56 14.69 -15.33
CA ASP A 39 -12.28 14.88 -13.90
C ASP A 39 -10.77 14.73 -13.59
N ALA A 40 -10.11 13.78 -14.22
CA ALA A 40 -8.67 13.54 -14.01
C ALA A 40 -7.79 14.64 -14.62
N ALA A 41 -8.25 15.34 -15.66
CA ALA A 41 -7.49 16.42 -16.31
C ALA A 41 -7.28 17.64 -15.40
N ASP A 42 -8.13 17.81 -14.39
CA ASP A 42 -7.94 18.87 -13.37
C ASP A 42 -6.80 18.55 -12.38
N GLU A 43 -6.38 17.28 -12.31
CA GLU A 43 -5.45 16.79 -11.30
C GLU A 43 -4.15 16.19 -11.85
N LEU A 44 -4.15 15.73 -13.10
CA LEU A 44 -2.99 15.11 -13.74
C LEU A 44 -2.59 15.91 -14.99
N THR A 45 -1.29 16.00 -15.23
CA THR A 45 -0.73 16.76 -16.35
C THR A 45 -1.07 16.15 -17.72
N HIS A 46 -1.09 14.81 -17.80
CA HIS A 46 -1.39 14.09 -19.03
C HIS A 46 -2.45 13.04 -18.81
N VAL A 47 -3.60 13.23 -19.46
CA VAL A 47 -4.72 12.28 -19.43
C VAL A 47 -5.20 12.01 -20.86
N VAL A 48 -5.45 10.74 -21.15
CA VAL A 48 -5.87 10.30 -22.47
C VAL A 48 -7.12 9.43 -22.36
N GLN A 49 -8.12 9.72 -23.17
CA GLN A 49 -9.26 8.82 -23.33
C GLN A 49 -8.89 7.70 -24.30
N ALA A 50 -8.82 6.46 -23.82
CA ALA A 50 -8.55 5.30 -24.66
C ALA A 50 -9.14 4.03 -24.05
N ASP A 51 -9.59 3.11 -24.91
CA ASP A 51 -9.98 1.77 -24.52
C ASP A 51 -8.75 0.85 -24.58
N ILE A 52 -8.39 0.26 -23.47
CA ILE A 52 -7.25 -0.68 -23.35
C ILE A 52 -7.50 -2.01 -24.07
N LEU A 53 -8.71 -2.29 -24.50
CA LEU A 53 -9.05 -3.44 -25.32
C LEU A 53 -8.95 -3.17 -26.84
N ASN A 54 -8.64 -1.95 -27.23
CA ASN A 54 -8.42 -1.55 -28.61
C ASN A 54 -6.91 -1.51 -28.90
N GLU A 55 -6.42 -2.45 -29.71
CA GLU A 55 -5.02 -2.58 -30.08
C GLU A 55 -4.44 -1.29 -30.69
N ALA A 56 -5.17 -0.65 -31.62
CA ALA A 56 -4.73 0.58 -32.26
C ALA A 56 -4.58 1.73 -31.25
N SER A 57 -5.45 1.79 -30.25
CA SER A 57 -5.35 2.76 -29.16
C SER A 57 -4.11 2.53 -28.31
N LEU A 58 -3.82 1.26 -27.93
CA LEU A 58 -2.62 0.93 -27.16
C LEU A 58 -1.33 1.19 -27.93
N GLU A 59 -1.34 0.92 -29.22
CA GLU A 59 -0.21 1.21 -30.10
C GLU A 59 0.08 2.72 -30.16
N ALA A 60 -0.97 3.53 -30.28
CA ALA A 60 -0.89 5.00 -30.26
C ALA A 60 -0.39 5.57 -28.92
N LEU A 61 -0.69 4.91 -27.80
CA LEU A 61 -0.16 5.29 -26.49
C LEU A 61 1.35 5.05 -26.34
N GLY A 62 1.93 4.18 -27.14
CA GLY A 62 3.37 3.95 -27.16
C GLY A 62 3.90 3.34 -25.85
N LEU A 63 3.20 2.37 -25.27
CA LEU A 63 3.49 1.79 -23.95
C LEU A 63 4.92 1.24 -23.79
N ARG A 64 5.59 0.91 -24.89
CA ARG A 64 7.01 0.48 -24.91
C ARG A 64 7.99 1.55 -24.42
N ASN A 65 7.59 2.82 -24.42
CA ASN A 65 8.43 3.94 -24.01
C ASN A 65 8.31 4.27 -22.51
N PHE A 66 7.40 3.62 -21.82
CA PHE A 66 7.19 3.84 -20.38
C PHE A 66 8.05 2.90 -19.55
N ASP A 67 8.65 3.44 -18.48
CA ASP A 67 9.41 2.64 -17.51
C ASP A 67 8.51 1.67 -16.75
N VAL A 68 7.25 2.08 -16.49
CA VAL A 68 6.25 1.29 -15.75
C VAL A 68 4.87 1.51 -16.34
N VAL A 69 4.12 0.44 -16.51
CA VAL A 69 2.70 0.46 -16.83
C VAL A 69 1.90 -0.12 -15.65
N VAL A 70 0.96 0.64 -15.13
CA VAL A 70 0.07 0.21 -14.05
C VAL A 70 -1.28 -0.17 -14.64
N LEU A 71 -1.65 -1.44 -14.59
CA LEU A 71 -2.97 -1.94 -14.98
C LEU A 71 -3.90 -1.95 -13.76
N SER A 72 -4.77 -0.94 -13.68
CA SER A 72 -5.64 -0.68 -12.52
C SER A 72 -7.10 -1.11 -12.72
N VAL A 73 -7.40 -1.83 -13.79
CA VAL A 73 -8.75 -2.25 -14.12
C VAL A 73 -9.22 -3.39 -13.21
N GLY A 74 -10.41 -3.24 -12.61
CA GLY A 74 -10.93 -4.23 -11.66
C GLY A 74 -11.79 -5.34 -12.27
N ALA A 75 -12.35 -5.12 -13.46
CA ALA A 75 -13.14 -6.14 -14.15
C ALA A 75 -12.23 -7.26 -14.65
N LEU A 76 -12.46 -8.49 -14.18
CA LEU A 76 -11.60 -9.64 -14.42
C LEU A 76 -11.29 -9.86 -15.91
N GLN A 77 -12.34 -9.89 -16.74
CA GLN A 77 -12.19 -10.13 -18.17
C GLN A 77 -11.37 -9.01 -18.85
N THR A 78 -11.70 -7.76 -18.58
CA THR A 78 -11.00 -6.58 -19.14
C THR A 78 -9.55 -6.55 -18.68
N SER A 79 -9.29 -6.88 -17.41
CA SER A 79 -7.93 -6.91 -16.86
C SER A 79 -7.06 -7.99 -17.54
N ILE A 80 -7.59 -9.20 -17.74
CA ILE A 80 -6.86 -10.29 -18.39
C ILE A 80 -6.58 -9.97 -19.86
N MET A 81 -7.60 -9.53 -20.60
CA MET A 81 -7.44 -9.16 -22.00
C MET A 81 -6.50 -7.96 -22.16
N GLY A 82 -6.69 -6.93 -21.33
CA GLY A 82 -5.81 -5.75 -21.31
C GLY A 82 -4.37 -6.12 -20.99
N MET A 83 -4.13 -7.02 -20.03
CA MET A 83 -2.78 -7.49 -19.70
C MET A 83 -2.06 -8.12 -20.91
N MET A 84 -2.77 -8.93 -21.71
CA MET A 84 -2.25 -9.52 -22.93
C MET A 84 -1.83 -8.43 -23.92
N LEU A 85 -2.76 -7.53 -24.24
CA LEU A 85 -2.53 -6.47 -25.21
C LEU A 85 -1.43 -5.48 -24.78
N ILE A 86 -1.34 -5.14 -23.48
CA ILE A 86 -0.28 -4.30 -22.91
C ILE A 86 1.09 -4.97 -23.07
N LYS A 87 1.14 -6.29 -22.89
CA LYS A 87 2.37 -7.07 -23.09
C LYS A 87 2.79 -7.09 -24.54
N ASP A 88 1.83 -7.30 -25.45
CA ASP A 88 2.06 -7.29 -26.90
C ASP A 88 2.48 -5.90 -27.41
N ALA A 89 1.96 -4.82 -26.80
CA ALA A 89 2.39 -3.45 -27.05
C ALA A 89 3.81 -3.12 -26.55
N GLY A 90 4.50 -4.08 -25.92
CA GLY A 90 5.90 -4.01 -25.55
C GLY A 90 6.18 -3.33 -24.20
N ALA A 91 5.21 -3.26 -23.30
CA ALA A 91 5.45 -2.76 -21.93
C ALA A 91 6.50 -3.61 -21.21
N SER A 92 7.55 -2.95 -20.69
CA SER A 92 8.72 -3.61 -20.09
C SER A 92 8.49 -4.00 -18.62
N TYR A 93 7.77 -3.20 -17.87
CA TYR A 93 7.45 -3.45 -16.45
C TYR A 93 5.98 -3.16 -16.18
N ILE A 94 5.26 -4.17 -15.74
CA ILE A 94 3.82 -4.09 -15.53
C ILE A 94 3.48 -4.38 -14.07
N VAL A 95 2.83 -3.42 -13.42
CA VAL A 95 2.19 -3.58 -12.11
C VAL A 95 0.69 -3.78 -12.34
N ALA A 96 0.14 -4.90 -11.89
CA ALA A 96 -1.26 -5.21 -12.14
C ALA A 96 -2.05 -5.36 -10.85
N ARG A 97 -3.27 -4.78 -10.82
CA ARG A 97 -4.22 -4.94 -9.73
C ARG A 97 -4.99 -6.25 -9.88
N ALA A 98 -4.97 -7.09 -8.84
CA ALA A 98 -5.77 -8.30 -8.76
C ALA A 98 -6.92 -8.17 -7.76
N THR A 99 -8.04 -8.82 -8.04
CA THR A 99 -9.24 -8.87 -7.19
C THR A 99 -9.41 -10.22 -6.48
N SER A 100 -8.59 -11.22 -6.83
CA SER A 100 -8.57 -12.56 -6.22
C SER A 100 -7.23 -13.25 -6.43
N ASP A 101 -6.94 -14.30 -5.65
CA ASP A 101 -5.71 -15.09 -5.81
C ASP A 101 -5.63 -15.78 -7.17
N MET A 102 -6.76 -16.25 -7.70
CA MET A 102 -6.81 -16.83 -9.05
C MET A 102 -6.47 -15.77 -10.10
N HIS A 103 -7.03 -14.57 -9.99
CA HIS A 103 -6.73 -13.46 -10.89
C HIS A 103 -5.24 -13.10 -10.83
N ALA A 104 -4.66 -13.00 -9.64
CA ALA A 104 -3.23 -12.73 -9.49
C ALA A 104 -2.35 -13.79 -10.15
N ARG A 105 -2.67 -15.07 -9.98
CA ARG A 105 -1.94 -16.16 -10.62
C ARG A 105 -1.98 -16.06 -12.15
N ILE A 106 -3.14 -15.70 -12.72
CA ILE A 106 -3.27 -15.50 -14.16
C ILE A 106 -2.38 -14.33 -14.61
N LEU A 107 -2.49 -13.18 -13.95
CA LEU A 107 -1.68 -12.00 -14.31
C LEU A 107 -0.17 -12.26 -14.20
N GLN A 108 0.28 -12.99 -13.19
CA GLN A 108 1.67 -13.41 -13.03
C GLN A 108 2.13 -14.33 -14.17
N GLN A 109 1.31 -15.32 -14.52
CA GLN A 109 1.62 -16.21 -15.64
C GLN A 109 1.67 -15.49 -17.00
N MET A 110 0.89 -14.42 -17.15
CA MET A 110 0.91 -13.57 -18.34
C MET A 110 2.09 -12.60 -18.36
N GLY A 111 2.88 -12.54 -17.29
CA GLY A 111 4.12 -11.75 -17.22
C GLY A 111 3.97 -10.39 -16.54
N ALA A 112 2.98 -10.21 -15.65
CA ALA A 112 3.00 -9.09 -14.72
C ALA A 112 4.23 -9.19 -13.82
N ASN A 113 4.98 -8.10 -13.69
CA ASN A 113 6.19 -8.05 -12.88
C ASN A 113 5.84 -7.94 -11.39
N GLU A 114 4.73 -7.26 -11.10
CA GLU A 114 4.19 -7.11 -9.76
C GLU A 114 2.67 -7.21 -9.79
N VAL A 115 2.09 -7.87 -8.78
CA VAL A 115 0.64 -7.95 -8.60
C VAL A 115 0.28 -7.46 -7.21
N VAL A 116 -0.65 -6.50 -7.14
CA VAL A 116 -1.10 -5.86 -5.91
C VAL A 116 -2.57 -6.15 -5.64
N PHE A 117 -2.95 -6.15 -4.35
CA PHE A 117 -4.31 -6.41 -3.88
C PHE A 117 -4.82 -5.26 -2.98
N PRO A 118 -5.10 -4.08 -3.53
CA PRO A 118 -5.40 -2.90 -2.71
C PRO A 118 -6.55 -3.09 -1.72
N GLU A 119 -7.62 -3.74 -2.16
CA GLU A 119 -8.81 -3.98 -1.31
C GLU A 119 -8.53 -4.98 -0.19
N ARG A 120 -7.80 -6.06 -0.51
CA ARG A 120 -7.43 -7.08 0.48
C ARG A 120 -6.50 -6.48 1.53
N ASP A 121 -5.45 -5.82 1.10
CA ASP A 121 -4.41 -5.30 1.97
C ASP A 121 -4.98 -4.19 2.88
N MET A 122 -5.80 -3.30 2.32
CA MET A 122 -6.51 -2.29 3.10
C MET A 122 -7.58 -2.91 4.01
N GLY A 123 -8.29 -3.96 3.56
CA GLY A 123 -9.25 -4.70 4.37
C GLY A 123 -8.60 -5.31 5.61
N PHE A 124 -7.44 -5.93 5.47
CA PHE A 124 -6.68 -6.45 6.61
C PHE A 124 -6.25 -5.34 7.58
N ARG A 125 -5.75 -4.21 7.07
CA ARG A 125 -5.37 -3.06 7.92
C ARG A 125 -6.55 -2.52 8.72
N VAL A 126 -7.69 -2.30 8.07
CA VAL A 126 -8.91 -1.82 8.74
C VAL A 126 -9.42 -2.87 9.74
N GLY A 127 -9.45 -4.16 9.36
CA GLY A 127 -9.86 -5.24 10.24
C GLY A 127 -9.00 -5.32 11.51
N ASN A 128 -7.69 -5.29 11.37
CA ASN A 128 -6.77 -5.31 12.52
C ASN A 128 -6.99 -4.10 13.44
N ARG A 129 -7.16 -2.90 12.88
CA ARG A 129 -7.42 -1.69 13.66
C ARG A 129 -8.74 -1.76 14.44
N ILE A 130 -9.80 -2.34 13.85
CA ILE A 130 -11.09 -2.48 14.52
C ILE A 130 -11.05 -3.59 15.58
N ALA A 131 -10.33 -4.67 15.31
CA ALA A 131 -10.21 -5.80 16.23
C ALA A 131 -9.36 -5.48 17.46
N SER A 132 -8.49 -4.47 17.40
CA SER A 132 -7.57 -4.11 18.48
C SER A 132 -7.97 -2.82 19.16
N ASN A 133 -7.96 -2.81 20.50
CA ASN A 133 -8.09 -1.60 21.29
C ASN A 133 -6.75 -0.86 21.46
N SER A 134 -5.65 -1.57 21.32
CA SER A 134 -4.30 -1.04 21.60
C SER A 134 -3.44 -0.86 20.35
N VAL A 135 -3.63 -1.68 19.29
CA VAL A 135 -2.89 -1.52 18.02
C VAL A 135 -3.63 -0.56 17.10
N LEU A 136 -3.03 0.60 16.84
CA LEU A 136 -3.61 1.66 16.01
C LEU A 136 -3.36 1.42 14.52
N GLU A 137 -2.16 0.96 14.19
CA GLU A 137 -1.72 0.72 12.81
C GLU A 137 -0.74 -0.46 12.80
N SER A 138 -0.72 -1.22 11.70
CA SER A 138 0.21 -2.33 11.52
C SER A 138 0.65 -2.42 10.08
N ILE A 139 1.97 -2.55 9.87
CA ILE A 139 2.61 -2.74 8.57
C ILE A 139 3.39 -4.04 8.60
N GLU A 140 2.98 -5.00 7.80
CA GLU A 140 3.71 -6.26 7.64
C GLU A 140 4.96 -6.00 6.79
N LEU A 141 6.15 -6.15 7.40
CA LEU A 141 7.44 -5.99 6.73
C LEU A 141 7.87 -7.31 6.04
N SER A 142 7.42 -8.42 6.57
CA SER A 142 7.64 -9.75 6.02
C SER A 142 6.63 -10.74 6.60
N LYS A 143 6.64 -12.00 6.10
CA LYS A 143 5.79 -13.09 6.63
C LYS A 143 5.93 -13.34 8.14
N ARG A 144 6.94 -12.78 8.79
CA ARG A 144 7.25 -13.03 10.21
C ARG A 144 7.45 -11.78 11.04
N LEU A 145 7.48 -10.60 10.41
CA LEU A 145 7.88 -9.37 11.08
C LEU A 145 6.93 -8.23 10.70
N SER A 146 6.40 -7.54 11.70
CA SER A 146 5.60 -6.33 11.55
C SER A 146 6.17 -5.17 12.33
N LEU A 147 5.95 -3.98 11.80
CA LEU A 147 6.01 -2.72 12.52
C LEU A 147 4.59 -2.31 12.86
N PHE A 148 4.34 -1.93 14.12
CA PHE A 148 3.00 -1.51 14.54
C PHE A 148 3.02 -0.36 15.54
N GLU A 149 1.96 0.43 15.51
CA GLU A 149 1.70 1.48 16.47
C GLU A 149 0.88 0.91 17.62
N LEU A 150 1.43 0.97 18.82
CA LEU A 150 0.83 0.46 20.04
C LEU A 150 0.50 1.63 20.97
N LYS A 151 -0.77 1.81 21.29
CA LYS A 151 -1.18 2.67 22.39
C LYS A 151 -0.67 2.05 23.69
N VAL A 152 -0.02 2.84 24.53
CA VAL A 152 0.51 2.34 25.80
C VAL A 152 -0.62 1.71 26.62
N PRO A 153 -0.52 0.41 26.96
CA PRO A 153 -1.48 -0.25 27.84
C PRO A 153 -1.51 0.40 29.21
N ALA A 154 -2.68 0.42 29.86
CA ALA A 154 -2.85 1.10 31.16
C ALA A 154 -1.89 0.55 32.23
N GLU A 155 -1.60 -0.75 32.18
CA GLU A 155 -0.67 -1.43 33.11
C GLU A 155 0.80 -1.06 32.87
N TRP A 156 1.15 -0.43 31.76
CA TRP A 156 2.52 0.05 31.45
C TRP A 156 2.73 1.51 31.85
N VAL A 157 1.66 2.25 32.13
CA VAL A 157 1.73 3.66 32.47
C VAL A 157 2.50 3.85 33.80
N GLY A 158 3.46 4.77 33.80
CA GLY A 158 4.34 5.05 34.95
C GLY A 158 5.51 4.09 35.10
N GLN A 159 5.66 3.09 34.23
CA GLN A 159 6.79 2.18 34.25
C GLN A 159 7.82 2.55 33.17
N ASP A 160 9.09 2.32 33.45
CA ASP A 160 10.15 2.47 32.45
C ASP A 160 10.32 1.20 31.60
N LEU A 161 10.92 1.36 30.41
CA LEU A 161 11.07 0.27 29.45
C LEU A 161 11.96 -0.88 29.98
N LYS A 162 12.89 -0.60 30.90
CA LYS A 162 13.80 -1.59 31.48
C LYS A 162 13.05 -2.52 32.43
N HIS A 163 12.22 -1.96 33.33
CA HIS A 163 11.41 -2.75 34.27
C HIS A 163 10.29 -3.50 33.56
N LEU A 164 9.70 -2.91 32.51
CA LEU A 164 8.71 -3.58 31.65
C LEU A 164 9.29 -4.79 30.95
N ALA A 165 10.58 -4.79 30.68
CA ALA A 165 11.28 -5.88 29.97
C ALA A 165 10.54 -6.29 28.67
N VAL A 166 10.15 -5.28 27.87
CA VAL A 166 9.24 -5.45 26.72
C VAL A 166 9.77 -6.48 25.73
N ARG A 167 11.08 -6.43 25.46
CA ARG A 167 11.71 -7.37 24.52
C ARG A 167 11.70 -8.82 25.02
N PRO A 168 12.14 -9.15 26.25
CA PRO A 168 12.10 -10.54 26.74
C PRO A 168 10.69 -11.07 26.96
N LYS A 169 9.71 -10.23 27.34
CA LYS A 169 8.34 -10.66 27.63
C LYS A 169 7.49 -10.84 26.38
N TYR A 170 7.59 -9.89 25.43
CA TYR A 170 6.68 -9.79 24.29
C TYR A 170 7.38 -9.98 22.93
N GLY A 171 8.71 -10.09 22.92
CA GLY A 171 9.50 -10.26 21.70
C GLY A 171 9.55 -9.02 20.80
N ILE A 172 9.10 -7.85 21.28
CA ILE A 172 9.03 -6.61 20.52
C ILE A 172 10.14 -5.64 20.94
N ASN A 173 10.55 -4.79 19.99
CA ASN A 173 11.48 -3.69 20.27
C ASN A 173 10.73 -2.36 20.09
N VAL A 174 10.87 -1.46 21.05
CA VAL A 174 10.35 -0.10 20.95
C VAL A 174 11.32 0.75 20.14
N VAL A 175 10.85 1.25 19.00
CA VAL A 175 11.63 2.08 18.07
C VAL A 175 11.51 3.55 18.41
N SER A 176 10.30 3.99 18.78
CA SER A 176 10.05 5.37 19.20
C SER A 176 8.84 5.46 20.11
N ILE A 177 8.75 6.59 20.84
CA ILE A 177 7.58 6.99 21.64
C ILE A 177 7.07 8.32 21.08
N SER A 178 5.81 8.34 20.67
CA SER A 178 5.11 9.58 20.32
C SER A 178 4.33 10.09 21.53
N ARG A 179 4.65 11.29 21.98
CA ARG A 179 4.09 11.93 23.19
C ARG A 179 3.64 13.33 22.87
N GLY A 180 2.33 13.58 22.86
CA GLY A 180 1.78 14.92 22.62
C GLY A 180 2.26 15.58 21.33
N GLY A 181 2.50 14.81 20.26
CA GLY A 181 3.03 15.28 18.99
C GLY A 181 4.55 15.35 18.89
N ASN A 182 5.27 15.15 19.99
CA ASN A 182 6.74 15.01 19.99
C ASN A 182 7.15 13.54 19.83
N ILE A 183 8.25 13.30 19.11
CA ILE A 183 8.76 11.95 18.89
C ILE A 183 10.09 11.78 19.62
N ILE A 184 10.13 10.79 20.51
CA ILE A 184 11.37 10.31 21.16
C ILE A 184 11.84 9.14 20.34
N LEU A 185 12.92 9.34 19.56
CA LEU A 185 13.54 8.29 18.76
C LEU A 185 14.52 7.48 19.60
N SER A 186 14.50 6.16 19.40
CA SER A 186 15.42 5.22 20.08
C SER A 186 15.39 5.39 21.60
N PRO A 187 14.22 5.24 22.24
CA PRO A 187 14.12 5.40 23.69
C PRO A 187 15.04 4.41 24.42
N THR A 188 15.51 4.83 25.57
CA THR A 188 16.38 4.05 26.44
C THR A 188 15.59 3.23 27.45
N GLY A 189 16.24 2.33 28.17
CA GLY A 189 15.60 1.56 29.23
C GLY A 189 15.00 2.41 30.36
N ASP A 190 15.52 3.62 30.58
CA ASP A 190 15.11 4.51 31.68
C ASP A 190 13.95 5.43 31.26
N ASP A 191 13.50 5.40 30.00
CA ASP A 191 12.35 6.18 29.54
C ASP A 191 11.05 5.62 30.12
N VAL A 192 10.34 6.48 30.85
CA VAL A 192 9.06 6.16 31.48
C VAL A 192 7.92 6.39 30.51
N LEU A 193 7.01 5.42 30.41
CA LEU A 193 5.80 5.50 29.59
C LEU A 193 4.71 6.28 30.32
N LEU A 194 4.04 7.17 29.59
CA LEU A 194 2.96 8.00 30.14
C LEU A 194 1.64 7.65 29.47
N GLU A 195 0.55 8.01 30.12
CA GLU A 195 -0.79 7.89 29.56
C GLU A 195 -0.90 8.69 28.26
N GLY A 196 -1.45 8.08 27.22
CA GLY A 196 -1.60 8.69 25.89
C GLY A 196 -0.38 8.58 24.99
N ASP A 197 0.74 8.00 25.47
CA ASP A 197 1.86 7.68 24.59
C ASP A 197 1.47 6.63 23.55
N ILE A 198 2.04 6.80 22.35
CA ILE A 198 1.94 5.82 21.27
C ILE A 198 3.36 5.32 20.98
N LEU A 199 3.56 4.00 21.04
CA LEU A 199 4.82 3.36 20.75
C LEU A 199 4.84 2.91 19.30
N ILE A 200 5.93 3.20 18.59
CA ILE A 200 6.25 2.48 17.35
C ILE A 200 7.13 1.31 17.74
N VAL A 201 6.65 0.11 17.46
CA VAL A 201 7.32 -1.13 17.85
C VAL A 201 7.53 -2.05 16.65
N ILE A 202 8.57 -2.85 16.70
CA ILE A 202 8.87 -3.88 15.69
C ILE A 202 8.98 -5.23 16.38
N GLY A 203 8.33 -6.24 15.80
CA GLY A 203 8.35 -7.59 16.36
C GLY A 203 7.65 -8.62 15.47
N PRO A 204 7.61 -9.89 15.92
CA PRO A 204 6.92 -10.96 15.22
C PRO A 204 5.43 -10.63 15.00
N ASN A 205 4.87 -11.08 13.87
CA ASN A 205 3.44 -10.86 13.56
C ASN A 205 2.52 -11.40 14.67
N GLU A 206 2.93 -12.48 15.35
CA GLU A 206 2.21 -13.08 16.47
C GLU A 206 2.13 -12.14 17.69
N SER A 207 3.10 -11.27 17.87
CA SER A 207 3.11 -10.29 18.97
C SER A 207 2.01 -9.23 18.81
N VAL A 208 1.60 -8.92 17.57
CA VAL A 208 0.47 -8.02 17.29
C VAL A 208 -0.83 -8.58 17.91
N ALA A 209 -1.05 -9.88 17.81
CA ALA A 209 -2.23 -10.55 18.34
C ALA A 209 -2.33 -10.45 19.87
N GLN A 210 -1.19 -10.46 20.58
CA GLN A 210 -1.17 -10.34 22.05
C GLN A 210 -1.68 -8.99 22.54
N PHE A 211 -1.49 -7.93 21.75
CA PHE A 211 -2.00 -6.58 22.05
C PHE A 211 -3.37 -6.30 21.45
N SER A 212 -3.85 -7.18 20.56
CA SER A 212 -5.16 -7.04 19.93
C SER A 212 -6.31 -7.56 20.80
N ASN A 213 -6.03 -8.54 21.66
CA ASN A 213 -6.98 -9.12 22.62
C ASN A 213 -6.40 -9.01 24.04
N PRO A 214 -6.59 -7.92 24.77
CA PRO A 214 -6.39 -7.94 26.22
C PRO A 214 -7.49 -8.85 26.81
N GLU A 215 -7.09 -9.90 27.52
CA GLU A 215 -7.99 -10.70 28.35
C GLU A 215 -8.75 -9.83 29.38
#